data_2b031164b15540ce31f987605c61b5d7
#
_entry.id   2b031164b15540ce31f987605c61b5d7
#
_cell.length_a   1.000
_cell.length_b   1.000
_cell.length_c   1.000
_cell.angle_alpha   90.00
_cell.angle_beta   90.00
_cell.angle_gamma   90.00
#
_symmetry.space_group_name_H-M   'P 1'
#
loop_
_entity.id
_entity.type
_entity.pdbx_description
1 polymer ?
#
loop_
_entity_poly.entity_id
_entity_poly.type
_entity_poly.pdbx_seq_one_letter_code
_entity_poly.pdbx_strand_id
1 'polypeptide(L)'
;SETKLFCKFNREIERGTTLTYKPVFKENKEFVQCCYLDNRLGVWNALELCETITDGAIAFSCWEEHGGGTAGFLARFLYEKYNVSKALISDITWITEGVHHGNGVVISLRDTGIPRKIFVDQILAHAKESGIPFQTEVEGSGGSDGTEIQKIPYPIDWCFIGAPEDNVHTPAEKVHKKDIESMVNLYRYLLEKL
;
A
#
# COMPACT_ATOMS: atom_id res chain seq x y z
N SER A 1 -19.45 4.52 -24.82
CA SER A 1 -18.79 3.92 -25.99
C SER A 1 -17.89 2.79 -25.50
N GLU A 2 -18.10 1.57 -26.01
CA GLU A 2 -17.21 0.46 -25.69
C GLU A 2 -15.80 0.76 -26.20
N THR A 3 -14.83 0.83 -25.32
CA THR A 3 -13.42 0.91 -25.71
C THR A 3 -12.97 -0.48 -26.10
N LYS A 4 -12.62 -0.67 -27.38
CA LYS A 4 -12.06 -1.93 -27.88
C LYS A 4 -10.54 -1.82 -27.93
N LEU A 5 -9.85 -2.76 -27.27
CA LEU A 5 -8.42 -2.93 -27.38
C LEU A 5 -8.11 -4.02 -28.42
N PHE A 6 -7.19 -3.72 -29.32
CA PHE A 6 -6.73 -4.67 -30.33
C PHE A 6 -5.28 -5.03 -30.03
N CYS A 7 -5.02 -6.32 -29.81
CA CYS A 7 -3.68 -6.85 -29.64
C CYS A 7 -3.33 -7.76 -30.82
N LYS A 8 -2.12 -7.61 -31.37
CA LYS A 8 -1.62 -8.48 -32.43
C LYS A 8 -0.80 -9.62 -31.82
N PHE A 9 -1.30 -10.82 -31.92
CA PHE A 9 -0.62 -12.04 -31.50
C PHE A 9 -0.32 -12.93 -32.72
N ASN A 10 0.68 -13.77 -32.60
CA ASN A 10 1.07 -14.74 -33.62
C ASN A 10 0.33 -16.09 -33.50
N ARG A 11 -0.64 -16.18 -32.60
CA ARG A 11 -1.47 -17.36 -32.36
C ARG A 11 -2.87 -16.94 -31.92
N GLU A 12 -3.81 -17.86 -32.01
CA GLU A 12 -5.13 -17.70 -31.45
C GLU A 12 -5.06 -17.67 -29.91
N ILE A 13 -5.87 -16.81 -29.28
CA ILE A 13 -5.99 -16.66 -27.84
C ILE A 13 -7.41 -17.03 -27.44
N GLU A 14 -7.53 -17.95 -26.51
CA GLU A 14 -8.82 -18.39 -25.98
C GLU A 14 -9.52 -17.28 -25.19
N ARG A 15 -10.86 -17.31 -25.19
CA ARG A 15 -11.65 -16.39 -24.36
C ARG A 15 -11.38 -16.65 -22.88
N GLY A 16 -11.27 -15.58 -22.09
CA GLY A 16 -10.95 -15.65 -20.67
C GLY A 16 -9.45 -15.75 -20.36
N THR A 17 -8.58 -15.74 -21.38
CA THR A 17 -7.13 -15.63 -21.16
C THR A 17 -6.79 -14.33 -20.47
N THR A 18 -6.12 -14.41 -19.34
CA THR A 18 -5.61 -13.24 -18.62
C THR A 18 -4.49 -12.56 -19.41
N LEU A 19 -4.61 -11.26 -19.57
CA LEU A 19 -3.59 -10.43 -20.19
C LEU A 19 -3.03 -9.45 -19.15
N THR A 20 -1.72 -9.22 -19.20
CA THR A 20 -1.04 -8.27 -18.33
C THR A 20 -0.21 -7.30 -19.17
N TYR A 21 0.07 -6.13 -18.63
CA TYR A 21 1.00 -5.21 -19.26
C TYR A 21 2.42 -5.78 -19.22
N LYS A 22 3.17 -5.58 -20.29
CA LYS A 22 4.62 -5.85 -20.29
C LYS A 22 5.31 -4.79 -19.43
N PRO A 23 5.99 -5.16 -18.34
CA PRO A 23 6.71 -4.20 -17.52
C PRO A 23 7.82 -3.49 -18.32
N VAL A 24 7.80 -2.16 -18.28
CA VAL A 24 8.85 -1.31 -18.84
C VAL A 24 9.27 -0.34 -17.74
N PHE A 25 10.27 -0.76 -16.97
CA PHE A 25 10.81 0.07 -15.90
C PHE A 25 11.59 1.26 -16.46
N LYS A 26 11.27 2.45 -15.97
CA LYS A 26 11.95 3.69 -16.26
C LYS A 26 12.25 4.41 -14.95
N GLU A 27 13.39 5.08 -14.90
CA GLU A 27 13.72 5.95 -13.80
C GLU A 27 14.46 7.20 -14.26
N ASN A 28 14.35 8.24 -13.49
CA ASN A 28 15.16 9.45 -13.61
C ASN A 28 15.66 9.87 -12.21
N LYS A 29 16.10 11.11 -12.05
CA LYS A 29 16.60 11.61 -10.76
C LYS A 29 15.53 11.63 -9.66
N GLU A 30 14.27 11.85 -10.03
CA GLU A 30 13.18 12.11 -9.09
C GLU A 30 12.15 10.97 -9.05
N PHE A 31 11.90 10.28 -10.16
CA PHE A 31 10.79 9.33 -10.28
C PHE A 31 11.23 7.95 -10.72
N VAL A 32 10.46 6.96 -10.29
CA VAL A 32 10.37 5.64 -10.90
C VAL A 32 9.01 5.50 -11.60
N GLN A 33 8.98 4.78 -12.72
CA GLN A 33 7.79 4.53 -13.51
C GLN A 33 7.78 3.10 -14.03
N CYS A 34 6.69 2.39 -13.78
CA CYS A 34 6.44 1.05 -14.33
C CYS A 34 4.94 0.74 -14.14
N CYS A 35 4.42 -0.29 -14.80
CA CYS A 35 3.15 -0.88 -14.38
C CYS A 35 3.33 -1.69 -13.10
N TYR A 36 2.26 -1.84 -12.33
CA TYR A 36 2.20 -2.65 -11.10
C TYR A 36 3.16 -2.17 -10.00
N LEU A 37 3.38 -0.85 -9.88
CA LEU A 37 3.95 -0.27 -8.67
C LEU A 37 2.96 -0.44 -7.51
N ASP A 38 1.69 -0.38 -7.83
CA ASP A 38 0.56 -0.91 -7.08
C ASP A 38 0.48 -2.45 -7.23
N ASN A 39 0.82 -3.32 -6.23
CA ASN A 39 1.46 -2.87 -4.99
C ASN A 39 2.86 -3.48 -4.84
N ARG A 40 3.72 -3.40 -5.85
CA ARG A 40 5.12 -3.83 -5.72
C ARG A 40 5.92 -2.93 -4.78
N LEU A 41 5.53 -1.67 -4.63
CA LEU A 41 6.20 -0.75 -3.71
C LEU A 41 5.95 -1.15 -2.26
N GLY A 42 4.72 -1.54 -1.92
CA GLY A 42 4.42 -2.08 -0.60
C GLY A 42 5.17 -3.37 -0.31
N VAL A 43 5.27 -4.27 -1.30
CA VAL A 43 6.09 -5.50 -1.19
C VAL A 43 7.57 -5.16 -1.01
N TRP A 44 8.10 -4.23 -1.79
CA TRP A 44 9.50 -3.80 -1.67
C TRP A 44 9.77 -3.16 -0.30
N ASN A 45 8.91 -2.26 0.18
CA ASN A 45 9.00 -1.71 1.52
C ASN A 45 9.04 -2.82 2.59
N ALA A 46 8.15 -3.80 2.50
CA ALA A 46 8.13 -4.93 3.42
C ALA A 46 9.44 -5.75 3.39
N LEU A 47 10.03 -5.95 2.21
CA LEU A 47 11.33 -6.63 2.07
C LEU A 47 12.48 -5.83 2.69
N GLU A 48 12.50 -4.50 2.53
CA GLU A 48 13.49 -3.62 3.19
C GLU A 48 13.37 -3.68 4.72
N LEU A 49 12.16 -3.88 5.24
CA LEU A 49 11.92 -4.02 6.67
C LEU A 49 12.34 -5.39 7.23
N CYS A 50 12.38 -6.44 6.40
CA CYS A 50 12.82 -7.78 6.82
C CYS A 50 14.23 -7.78 7.41
N GLU A 51 15.09 -6.86 7.00
CA GLU A 51 16.47 -6.76 7.47
C GLU A 51 16.58 -6.15 8.88
N THR A 52 15.56 -5.43 9.34
CA THR A 52 15.62 -4.62 10.56
C THR A 52 14.56 -4.97 11.60
N ILE A 53 13.49 -5.64 11.22
CA ILE A 53 12.40 -6.01 12.15
C ILE A 53 12.92 -7.03 13.19
N THR A 54 12.74 -6.70 14.46
CA THR A 54 13.15 -7.57 15.59
C THR A 54 11.96 -8.15 16.35
N ASP A 55 10.83 -7.45 16.34
CA ASP A 55 9.57 -7.89 16.95
C ASP A 55 8.42 -7.53 16.01
N GLY A 56 7.59 -8.51 15.68
CA GLY A 56 6.50 -8.34 14.73
C GLY A 56 6.48 -9.41 13.64
N ALA A 57 5.62 -9.20 12.64
CA ALA A 57 5.47 -10.10 11.51
C ALA A 57 5.25 -9.30 10.22
N ILE A 58 5.83 -9.78 9.14
CA ILE A 58 5.54 -9.31 7.79
C ILE A 58 4.67 -10.36 7.10
N ALA A 59 3.56 -9.92 6.53
CA ALA A 59 2.62 -10.78 5.84
C ALA A 59 2.37 -10.24 4.42
N PHE A 60 2.35 -11.13 3.44
CA PHE A 60 2.03 -10.82 2.06
C PHE A 60 0.66 -11.43 1.73
N SER A 61 -0.33 -10.57 1.51
CA SER A 61 -1.66 -10.97 1.08
C SER A 61 -1.69 -11.29 -0.42
N CYS A 62 -2.74 -11.96 -0.84
CA CYS A 62 -3.02 -12.24 -2.25
C CYS A 62 -4.42 -11.74 -2.60
N TRP A 63 -4.61 -11.37 -3.87
CA TRP A 63 -5.92 -11.01 -4.47
C TRP A 63 -6.54 -9.71 -3.95
N GLU A 64 -5.74 -8.77 -3.50
CA GLU A 64 -6.25 -7.46 -3.07
C GLU A 64 -7.05 -6.81 -4.20
N GLU A 65 -6.49 -6.75 -5.41
CA GLU A 65 -7.06 -6.17 -6.64
C GLU A 65 -8.34 -6.86 -7.16
N HIS A 66 -8.70 -7.99 -6.56
CA HIS A 66 -9.89 -8.76 -6.93
C HIS A 66 -11.07 -8.55 -5.95
N GLY A 67 -11.04 -7.44 -5.21
CA GLY A 67 -12.13 -7.08 -4.31
C GLY A 67 -12.05 -7.71 -2.93
N GLY A 68 -10.87 -7.86 -2.41
CA GLY A 68 -10.54 -8.45 -1.13
C GLY A 68 -9.75 -9.74 -1.30
N GLY A 69 -8.88 -9.98 -0.37
CA GLY A 69 -7.90 -11.03 -0.49
C GLY A 69 -7.75 -11.86 0.76
N THR A 70 -6.53 -12.27 1.01
CA THR A 70 -6.18 -13.13 2.16
C THR A 70 -5.82 -12.33 3.42
N ALA A 71 -5.89 -11.01 3.40
CA ALA A 71 -5.49 -10.16 4.52
C ALA A 71 -6.24 -10.49 5.81
N GLY A 72 -7.56 -10.68 5.75
CA GLY A 72 -8.35 -11.08 6.91
C GLY A 72 -7.96 -12.44 7.50
N PHE A 73 -7.58 -13.41 6.64
CA PHE A 73 -7.07 -14.71 7.09
C PHE A 73 -5.69 -14.56 7.77
N LEU A 74 -4.79 -13.80 7.17
CA LEU A 74 -3.45 -13.57 7.72
C LEU A 74 -3.52 -12.83 9.06
N ALA A 75 -4.35 -11.81 9.17
CA ALA A 75 -4.56 -11.05 10.38
C ALA A 75 -5.11 -11.92 11.51
N ARG A 76 -6.12 -12.75 11.22
CA ARG A 76 -6.63 -13.74 12.17
C ARG A 76 -5.54 -14.72 12.63
N PHE A 77 -4.78 -15.29 11.68
CA PHE A 77 -3.71 -16.24 11.99
C PHE A 77 -2.65 -15.62 12.92
N LEU A 78 -2.23 -14.38 12.63
CA LEU A 78 -1.24 -13.66 13.41
C LEU A 78 -1.78 -13.31 14.80
N TYR A 79 -3.05 -12.91 14.88
CA TYR A 79 -3.69 -12.65 16.18
C TYR A 79 -3.78 -13.93 17.04
N GLU A 80 -4.33 -15.02 16.50
CA GLU A 80 -4.53 -16.27 17.25
C GLU A 80 -3.22 -16.92 17.69
N LYS A 81 -2.18 -16.85 16.83
CA LYS A 81 -0.93 -17.55 17.10
C LYS A 81 0.12 -16.71 17.82
N TYR A 82 0.15 -15.42 17.58
CA TYR A 82 1.21 -14.53 18.05
C TYR A 82 0.70 -13.32 18.82
N ASN A 83 -0.62 -13.21 19.01
CA ASN A 83 -1.27 -12.10 19.70
C ASN A 83 -0.98 -10.72 19.04
N VAL A 84 -0.78 -10.69 17.73
CA VAL A 84 -0.58 -9.45 16.98
C VAL A 84 -1.92 -8.74 16.83
N SER A 85 -2.04 -7.53 17.37
CA SER A 85 -3.27 -6.74 17.42
C SER A 85 -3.16 -5.38 16.72
N LYS A 86 -2.05 -5.11 16.07
CA LYS A 86 -1.82 -3.87 15.30
C LYS A 86 -1.30 -4.23 13.93
N ALA A 87 -1.76 -3.55 12.89
CA ALA A 87 -1.34 -3.75 11.51
C ALA A 87 -1.04 -2.42 10.81
N LEU A 88 0.07 -2.35 10.11
CA LEU A 88 0.37 -1.29 9.16
C LEU A 88 0.18 -1.87 7.75
N ILE A 89 -0.64 -1.20 6.95
CA ILE A 89 -0.92 -1.61 5.58
C ILE A 89 0.04 -0.85 4.64
N SER A 90 0.95 -1.59 4.04
CA SER A 90 1.99 -1.07 3.15
C SER A 90 1.51 -1.14 1.71
N ASP A 91 1.06 -0.02 1.17
CA ASP A 91 0.50 0.08 -0.17
C ASP A 91 0.89 1.40 -0.84
N ILE A 92 0.23 1.76 -1.93
CA ILE A 92 0.32 3.08 -2.57
C ILE A 92 -0.98 3.84 -2.36
N THR A 93 -0.95 5.15 -2.53
CA THR A 93 -2.16 5.96 -2.60
C THR A 93 -2.13 6.90 -3.79
N TRP A 94 -3.24 7.53 -4.09
CA TRP A 94 -3.38 8.36 -5.28
C TRP A 94 -2.89 9.79 -5.05
N ILE A 95 -2.34 10.40 -6.08
CA ILE A 95 -2.17 11.85 -6.13
C ILE A 95 -3.56 12.48 -6.24
N THR A 96 -3.86 13.37 -5.31
CA THR A 96 -5.12 14.10 -5.22
C THR A 96 -4.85 15.59 -5.01
N GLU A 97 -5.91 16.40 -4.85
CA GLU A 97 -5.76 17.84 -4.56
C GLU A 97 -4.93 18.11 -3.28
N GLY A 98 -5.01 17.23 -2.29
CA GLY A 98 -4.31 17.36 -1.00
C GLY A 98 -3.04 16.52 -0.87
N VAL A 99 -2.70 15.69 -1.85
CA VAL A 99 -1.57 14.75 -1.82
C VAL A 99 -0.66 14.98 -3.02
N HIS A 100 0.61 15.25 -2.77
CA HIS A 100 1.55 15.66 -3.80
C HIS A 100 2.84 14.85 -3.78
N HIS A 101 3.44 14.66 -4.96
CA HIS A 101 4.75 14.06 -5.09
C HIS A 101 5.85 14.83 -4.36
N GLY A 102 6.77 14.12 -3.75
CA GLY A 102 7.96 14.68 -3.11
C GLY A 102 7.74 15.29 -1.73
N ASN A 103 6.50 15.24 -1.22
CA ASN A 103 6.14 15.75 0.11
C ASN A 103 6.12 14.67 1.20
N GLY A 104 6.54 13.47 0.87
CA GLY A 104 6.65 12.35 1.79
C GLY A 104 5.51 11.34 1.66
N VAL A 105 5.63 10.25 2.42
CA VAL A 105 4.65 9.18 2.50
C VAL A 105 3.30 9.69 3.02
N VAL A 106 2.22 9.04 2.66
CA VAL A 106 0.87 9.42 3.08
C VAL A 106 0.38 8.48 4.18
N ILE A 107 -0.15 9.06 5.25
CA ILE A 107 -0.88 8.36 6.30
C ILE A 107 -2.37 8.58 6.04
N SER A 108 -3.10 7.53 5.71
CA SER A 108 -4.53 7.63 5.46
C SER A 108 -5.29 7.68 6.79
N LEU A 109 -6.10 8.72 6.96
CA LEU A 109 -7.00 8.86 8.11
C LEU A 109 -8.20 7.93 7.96
N ARG A 110 -8.58 7.63 6.73
CA ARG A 110 -9.53 6.60 6.31
C ARG A 110 -9.48 6.41 4.80
N ASP A 111 -9.83 5.22 4.35
CA ASP A 111 -10.26 4.89 2.99
C ASP A 111 -11.75 4.50 3.00
N THR A 112 -12.18 3.50 2.23
CA THR A 112 -13.53 2.90 2.39
C THR A 112 -13.69 2.22 3.74
N GLY A 113 -12.60 1.77 4.37
CA GLY A 113 -12.55 1.37 5.77
C GLY A 113 -12.32 2.56 6.71
N ILE A 114 -12.61 2.38 7.99
CA ILE A 114 -12.46 3.41 9.02
C ILE A 114 -11.61 2.86 10.16
N PRO A 115 -10.30 3.13 10.18
CA PRO A 115 -9.43 2.71 11.27
C PRO A 115 -9.83 3.42 12.58
N ARG A 116 -9.54 2.79 13.72
CA ARG A 116 -9.81 3.45 15.01
C ARG A 116 -8.96 4.71 15.15
N LYS A 117 -9.66 5.82 15.42
CA LYS A 117 -9.01 7.14 15.54
C LYS A 117 -7.86 7.15 16.55
N ILE A 118 -7.99 6.47 17.67
CA ILE A 118 -6.96 6.43 18.72
C ILE A 118 -5.65 5.81 18.18
N PHE A 119 -5.74 4.81 17.31
CA PHE A 119 -4.55 4.22 16.68
C PHE A 119 -3.94 5.15 15.62
N VAL A 120 -4.79 5.76 14.79
CA VAL A 120 -4.33 6.76 13.81
C VAL A 120 -3.66 7.95 14.50
N ASP A 121 -4.23 8.45 15.61
CA ASP A 121 -3.62 9.53 16.39
C ASP A 121 -2.25 9.13 16.97
N GLN A 122 -2.09 7.88 17.42
CA GLN A 122 -0.80 7.34 17.85
C GLN A 122 0.22 7.32 16.70
N ILE A 123 -0.17 6.83 15.52
CA ILE A 123 0.67 6.85 14.31
C ILE A 123 1.10 8.27 13.97
N LEU A 124 0.16 9.22 13.95
CA LEU A 124 0.45 10.64 13.64
C LEU A 124 1.39 11.29 14.66
N ALA A 125 1.25 10.94 15.95
CA ALA A 125 2.15 11.42 16.99
C ALA A 125 3.59 10.93 16.75
N HIS A 126 3.76 9.64 16.49
CA HIS A 126 5.07 9.06 16.17
C HIS A 126 5.65 9.59 14.85
N ALA A 127 4.82 9.76 13.83
CA ALA A 127 5.25 10.35 12.57
C ALA A 127 5.79 11.78 12.75
N LYS A 128 5.12 12.60 13.55
CA LYS A 128 5.59 13.95 13.91
C LYS A 128 6.90 13.92 14.72
N GLU A 129 7.01 13.01 15.68
CA GLU A 129 8.21 12.82 16.50
C GLU A 129 9.42 12.42 15.64
N SER A 130 9.22 11.60 14.62
CA SER A 130 10.27 11.10 13.74
C SER A 130 10.96 12.18 12.90
N GLY A 131 10.25 13.28 12.61
CA GLY A 131 10.70 14.32 11.67
C GLY A 131 10.74 13.86 10.20
N ILE A 132 10.28 12.64 9.90
CA ILE A 132 10.21 12.11 8.53
C ILE A 132 9.07 12.81 7.79
N PRO A 133 9.28 13.28 6.54
CA PRO A 133 8.22 13.94 5.78
C PRO A 133 7.03 13.00 5.55
N PHE A 134 5.83 13.48 5.85
CA PHE A 134 4.59 12.77 5.59
C PHE A 134 3.44 13.72 5.28
N GLN A 135 2.44 13.20 4.63
CA GLN A 135 1.17 13.85 4.32
C GLN A 135 0.03 13.07 4.97
N THR A 136 -1.15 13.65 5.02
CA THR A 136 -2.37 12.95 5.47
C THR A 136 -3.44 13.07 4.43
N GLU A 137 -4.30 12.05 4.35
CA GLU A 137 -5.44 12.06 3.43
C GLU A 137 -6.71 11.50 4.06
N VAL A 138 -7.82 11.81 3.41
CA VAL A 138 -9.09 11.11 3.54
C VAL A 138 -9.45 10.62 2.14
N GLU A 139 -9.28 9.32 1.91
CA GLU A 139 -9.63 8.71 0.63
C GLU A 139 -11.13 8.40 0.58
N GLY A 140 -11.79 8.82 -0.49
CA GLY A 140 -13.24 8.71 -0.60
C GLY A 140 -13.75 7.46 -1.34
N SER A 141 -12.90 6.82 -2.15
CA SER A 141 -13.32 5.75 -3.07
C SER A 141 -12.37 4.55 -3.13
N GLY A 142 -11.15 4.68 -2.64
CA GLY A 142 -10.17 3.60 -2.58
C GLY A 142 -10.38 2.68 -1.38
N GLY A 143 -9.87 1.47 -1.46
CA GLY A 143 -9.81 0.51 -0.36
C GLY A 143 -8.43 -0.11 -0.27
N SER A 144 -8.21 -0.89 0.75
CA SER A 144 -6.95 -1.59 1.01
C SER A 144 -7.19 -2.87 1.79
N ASP A 145 -6.14 -3.64 2.02
CA ASP A 145 -6.16 -4.79 2.95
C ASP A 145 -6.69 -4.41 4.34
N GLY A 146 -6.62 -3.15 4.76
CA GLY A 146 -7.21 -2.65 6.00
C GLY A 146 -8.72 -2.83 6.05
N THR A 147 -9.41 -2.65 4.93
CA THR A 147 -10.85 -2.89 4.81
C THR A 147 -11.22 -4.36 5.09
N GLU A 148 -10.38 -5.31 4.67
CA GLU A 148 -10.61 -6.73 4.95
C GLU A 148 -10.30 -7.08 6.41
N ILE A 149 -9.27 -6.49 7.00
CA ILE A 149 -8.97 -6.64 8.43
C ILE A 149 -10.12 -6.12 9.29
N GLN A 150 -10.70 -4.98 8.93
CA GLN A 150 -11.83 -4.39 9.66
C GLN A 150 -13.08 -5.29 9.70
N LYS A 151 -13.27 -6.16 8.70
CA LYS A 151 -14.46 -7.04 8.61
C LYS A 151 -14.37 -8.31 9.48
N ILE A 152 -13.17 -8.69 9.94
CA ILE A 152 -13.01 -9.89 10.75
C ILE A 152 -13.41 -9.64 12.21
N PRO A 153 -13.90 -10.64 12.96
CA PRO A 153 -14.34 -10.49 14.35
C PRO A 153 -13.17 -10.52 15.34
N TYR A 154 -12.10 -9.80 15.07
CA TYR A 154 -10.91 -9.71 15.90
C TYR A 154 -10.57 -8.24 16.20
N PRO A 155 -10.12 -7.91 17.42
CA PRO A 155 -9.82 -6.53 17.80
C PRO A 155 -8.43 -6.11 17.30
N ILE A 156 -8.29 -5.97 15.99
CA ILE A 156 -7.04 -5.57 15.36
C ILE A 156 -7.17 -4.12 14.91
N ASP A 157 -6.26 -3.27 15.37
CA ASP A 157 -6.09 -1.93 14.87
C ASP A 157 -5.29 -1.94 13.58
N TRP A 158 -5.65 -1.09 12.66
CA TRP A 158 -4.93 -0.95 11.40
C TRP A 158 -4.78 0.51 10.99
N CYS A 159 -3.73 0.79 10.22
CA CYS A 159 -3.52 2.08 9.57
C CYS A 159 -2.87 1.87 8.21
N PHE A 160 -3.42 2.49 7.18
CA PHE A 160 -2.85 2.50 5.86
C PHE A 160 -1.79 3.60 5.76
N ILE A 161 -0.61 3.25 5.21
CA ILE A 161 0.49 4.18 4.99
C ILE A 161 1.14 3.84 3.65
N GLY A 162 1.05 4.74 2.68
CA GLY A 162 1.45 4.47 1.30
C GLY A 162 2.19 5.61 0.61
N ALA A 163 2.97 5.28 -0.40
CA ALA A 163 3.60 6.27 -1.25
C ALA A 163 2.58 6.84 -2.27
N PRO A 164 2.55 8.17 -2.50
CA PRO A 164 1.64 8.77 -3.46
C PRO A 164 2.04 8.44 -4.90
N GLU A 165 1.10 7.97 -5.70
CA GLU A 165 1.28 7.45 -7.04
C GLU A 165 0.38 8.14 -8.07
N ASP A 166 0.95 8.45 -9.23
CA ASP A 166 0.23 8.89 -10.43
C ASP A 166 -0.09 7.73 -11.35
N ASN A 167 -1.19 7.86 -12.09
CA ASN A 167 -1.60 6.93 -13.14
C ASN A 167 -1.83 5.50 -12.64
N VAL A 168 -2.33 5.36 -11.42
CA VAL A 168 -2.65 4.07 -10.79
C VAL A 168 -3.47 3.19 -11.73
N HIS A 169 -3.22 1.87 -11.74
CA HIS A 169 -3.85 0.88 -12.61
C HIS A 169 -3.59 1.09 -14.11
N THR A 170 -2.47 1.72 -14.47
CA THR A 170 -2.06 1.92 -15.87
C THR A 170 -0.67 1.37 -16.16
N PRO A 171 -0.26 1.27 -17.45
CA PRO A 171 1.12 0.89 -17.78
C PRO A 171 2.19 1.89 -17.34
N ALA A 172 1.78 3.07 -16.86
CA ALA A 172 2.66 4.21 -16.62
C ALA A 172 2.56 4.76 -15.19
N GLU A 173 2.29 3.89 -14.24
CA GLU A 173 2.31 4.22 -12.82
C GLU A 173 3.63 4.87 -12.44
N LYS A 174 3.58 5.92 -11.62
CA LYS A 174 4.74 6.76 -11.35
C LYS A 174 4.74 7.25 -9.90
N VAL A 175 5.88 7.06 -9.21
CA VAL A 175 6.09 7.46 -7.83
C VAL A 175 7.38 8.25 -7.67
N HIS A 176 7.39 9.24 -6.80
CA HIS A 176 8.56 10.04 -6.50
C HIS A 176 9.49 9.33 -5.50
N LYS A 177 10.79 9.29 -5.79
CA LYS A 177 11.78 8.56 -4.99
C LYS A 177 11.86 8.99 -3.53
N LYS A 178 11.67 10.28 -3.23
CA LYS A 178 11.64 10.79 -1.84
C LYS A 178 10.45 10.22 -1.06
N ASP A 179 9.33 9.99 -1.72
CA ASP A 179 8.13 9.44 -1.06
C ASP A 179 8.34 7.96 -0.73
N ILE A 180 9.00 7.21 -1.61
CA ILE A 180 9.42 5.84 -1.35
C ILE A 180 10.40 5.78 -0.17
N GLU A 181 11.40 6.66 -0.16
CA GLU A 181 12.38 6.74 0.94
C GLU A 181 11.71 7.10 2.27
N SER A 182 10.80 8.07 2.27
CA SER A 182 10.07 8.44 3.49
C SER A 182 9.15 7.32 3.96
N MET A 183 8.56 6.54 3.05
CA MET A 183 7.75 5.37 3.37
C MET A 183 8.58 4.34 4.15
N VAL A 184 9.72 3.89 3.63
CA VAL A 184 10.58 2.92 4.31
C VAL A 184 11.03 3.43 5.67
N ASN A 185 11.49 4.69 5.73
CA ASN A 185 11.99 5.27 6.98
C ASN A 185 10.89 5.40 8.03
N LEU A 186 9.67 5.80 7.63
CA LEU A 186 8.55 5.90 8.55
C LEU A 186 8.13 4.53 9.09
N TYR A 187 8.06 3.51 8.24
CA TYR A 187 7.77 2.15 8.67
C TYR A 187 8.81 1.63 9.66
N ARG A 188 10.10 1.80 9.40
CA ARG A 188 11.17 1.44 10.34
C ARG A 188 10.96 2.09 11.70
N TYR A 189 10.71 3.40 11.70
CA TYR A 189 10.48 4.15 12.93
C TYR A 189 9.23 3.67 13.69
N LEU A 190 8.12 3.46 12.99
CA LEU A 190 6.86 3.03 13.60
C LEU A 190 6.97 1.61 14.20
N LEU A 191 7.64 0.69 13.52
CA LEU A 191 7.84 -0.68 14.02
C LEU A 191 8.67 -0.77 15.31
N GLU A 192 9.50 0.24 15.59
CA GLU A 192 10.23 0.34 16.87
C GLU A 192 9.38 0.93 18.00
N LYS A 193 8.26 1.60 17.69
CA LYS A 193 7.43 2.34 18.65
C LYS A 193 6.09 1.68 18.96
N LEU A 194 5.63 0.75 18.16
CA LEU A 194 4.31 0.11 18.26
C LEU A 194 4.33 -1.21 18.96
#